data_bb6f5699670f6a3d71d8ab2decac1709
#
_entry.id   bb6f5699670f6a3d71d8ab2decac1709
#
_cell.length_a   1.000
_cell.length_b   1.000
_cell.length_c   1.000
_cell.angle_alpha   90.00
_cell.angle_beta   90.00
_cell.angle_gamma   90.00
#
_symmetry.space_group_name_H-M   'P 1'
#
loop_
_entity.id
_entity.type
_entity.pdbx_description
1 polymer ?
#
loop_
_entity_poly.entity_id
_entity_poly.type
_entity_poly.pdbx_seq_one_letter_code
_entity_poly.pdbx_strand_id
1 'polypeptide(L)'
;IDATVKALKKDTSFNTYTLNETPAHWHYAKKDDRYDRLGDIIITPHLPKVFNLGTRKTTPGKHGFDNHHPDMRATFIAWGPAFKKGITIEGFENVHIYPLVAHILGLPFDEKKIDGNFKVLAPILKNK
;
A
#
# COMPACT_ATOMS: atom_id res chain seq x y z
N ILE A 1 6.94 0.86 -26.21
CA ILE A 1 7.20 0.68 -24.77
C ILE A 1 8.70 0.39 -24.56
N ASP A 2 9.28 -0.64 -25.17
CA ASP A 2 10.67 -1.08 -24.90
C ASP A 2 11.73 0.00 -25.17
N ALA A 3 11.61 0.74 -26.27
CA ALA A 3 12.54 1.83 -26.58
C ALA A 3 12.47 2.95 -25.50
N THR A 4 11.27 3.27 -25.03
CA THR A 4 11.04 4.28 -23.99
C THR A 4 11.60 3.80 -22.64
N VAL A 5 11.33 2.57 -22.26
CA VAL A 5 11.89 1.96 -21.04
C VAL A 5 13.42 1.98 -21.07
N LYS A 6 14.00 1.57 -22.20
CA LYS A 6 15.46 1.59 -22.39
C LYS A 6 16.05 3.01 -22.30
N ALA A 7 15.33 4.01 -22.79
CA ALA A 7 15.76 5.40 -22.66
C ALA A 7 15.68 5.90 -21.21
N LEU A 8 14.56 5.63 -20.53
CA LEU A 8 14.34 6.03 -19.13
C LEU A 8 15.32 5.35 -18.16
N LYS A 9 15.64 4.08 -18.38
CA LYS A 9 16.62 3.32 -17.55
C LYS A 9 18.05 3.85 -17.62
N LYS A 10 18.37 4.74 -18.58
CA LYS A 10 19.67 5.44 -18.61
C LYS A 10 19.77 6.55 -17.57
N ASP A 11 18.65 7.09 -17.12
CA ASP A 11 18.61 8.08 -16.05
C ASP A 11 18.53 7.35 -14.70
N THR A 12 19.58 7.49 -13.92
CA THR A 12 19.70 6.84 -12.60
C THR A 12 19.13 7.68 -11.46
N SER A 13 18.48 8.82 -11.76
CA SER A 13 17.89 9.68 -10.73
C SER A 13 16.55 9.17 -10.18
N PHE A 14 15.98 8.17 -10.85
CA PHE A 14 14.74 7.48 -10.46
C PHE A 14 14.76 6.02 -10.94
N ASN A 15 13.85 5.22 -10.39
CA ASN A 15 13.66 3.85 -10.88
C ASN A 15 12.62 3.83 -12.01
N THR A 16 12.85 2.93 -12.98
CA THR A 16 11.93 2.69 -14.10
C THR A 16 11.59 1.20 -14.16
N TYR A 17 10.31 0.89 -14.22
CA TYR A 17 9.79 -0.48 -14.29
C TYR A 17 8.79 -0.61 -15.44
N THR A 18 8.79 -1.73 -16.13
CA THR A 18 7.57 -2.26 -16.73
C THR A 18 6.69 -2.84 -15.65
N LEU A 19 5.40 -3.07 -15.90
CA LEU A 19 4.50 -3.62 -14.87
C LEU A 19 5.01 -4.95 -14.29
N ASN A 20 5.58 -5.81 -15.14
CA ASN A 20 6.08 -7.12 -14.69
C ASN A 20 7.42 -7.05 -13.94
N GLU A 21 8.11 -5.92 -13.98
CA GLU A 21 9.35 -5.67 -13.22
C GLU A 21 9.10 -5.00 -11.87
N THR A 22 7.87 -4.58 -11.58
CA THR A 22 7.53 -3.94 -10.30
C THR A 22 7.70 -4.94 -9.15
N PRO A 23 8.10 -4.47 -7.95
CA PRO A 23 8.15 -5.33 -6.77
C PRO A 23 6.82 -6.04 -6.52
N ALA A 24 6.88 -7.34 -6.23
CA ALA A 24 5.69 -8.18 -6.12
C ALA A 24 4.69 -7.67 -5.05
N HIS A 25 5.19 -7.08 -3.96
CA HIS A 25 4.36 -6.54 -2.87
C HIS A 25 3.59 -5.26 -3.25
N TRP A 26 3.88 -4.65 -4.40
CA TRP A 26 3.05 -3.53 -4.90
C TRP A 26 1.77 -4.02 -5.57
N HIS A 27 1.70 -5.28 -5.98
CA HIS A 27 0.58 -5.83 -6.75
C HIS A 27 0.29 -5.05 -8.05
N TYR A 28 1.34 -4.54 -8.70
CA TYR A 28 1.26 -3.74 -9.94
C TYR A 28 1.59 -4.55 -11.18
N ALA A 29 1.92 -5.83 -11.06
CA ALA A 29 2.14 -6.68 -12.24
C ALA A 29 0.86 -6.74 -13.09
N LYS A 30 1.00 -6.90 -14.40
CA LYS A 30 -0.16 -6.93 -15.32
C LYS A 30 -1.24 -7.94 -14.92
N LYS A 31 -0.85 -9.09 -14.36
CA LYS A 31 -1.78 -10.11 -13.83
C LYS A 31 -2.61 -9.63 -12.63
N ASP A 32 -2.12 -8.64 -11.89
CA ASP A 32 -2.75 -8.10 -10.68
C ASP A 32 -3.61 -6.88 -11.00
N ASP A 33 -3.43 -6.27 -12.18
CA ASP A 33 -4.21 -5.13 -12.65
C ASP A 33 -5.57 -5.57 -13.22
N ARG A 34 -6.48 -5.94 -12.32
CA ARG A 34 -7.82 -6.45 -12.65
C ARG A 34 -8.63 -5.55 -13.59
N TYR A 35 -8.39 -4.25 -13.57
CA TYR A 35 -9.20 -3.26 -14.27
C TYR A 35 -8.44 -2.49 -15.35
N ASP A 36 -7.22 -2.91 -15.66
CA ASP A 36 -6.35 -2.27 -16.67
C ASP A 36 -6.21 -0.76 -16.45
N ARG A 37 -5.96 -0.36 -15.20
CA ARG A 37 -5.86 1.05 -14.78
C ARG A 37 -4.43 1.54 -14.58
N LEU A 38 -3.47 0.65 -14.58
CA LEU A 38 -2.06 1.00 -14.49
C LEU A 38 -1.53 1.32 -15.89
N GLY A 39 -0.62 2.29 -15.96
CA GLY A 39 0.09 2.56 -17.21
C GLY A 39 1.14 1.48 -17.51
N ASP A 40 1.69 1.51 -18.71
CA ASP A 40 2.70 0.53 -19.16
C ASP A 40 4.05 0.65 -18.43
N ILE A 41 4.37 1.85 -17.95
CA ILE A 41 5.67 2.19 -17.34
C ILE A 41 5.43 2.88 -16.00
N ILE A 42 6.03 2.35 -14.96
CA ILE A 42 6.03 2.95 -13.62
C ILE A 42 7.39 3.56 -13.36
N ILE A 43 7.40 4.82 -12.92
CA ILE A 43 8.62 5.49 -12.48
C ILE A 43 8.47 5.92 -11.02
N THR A 44 9.51 5.72 -10.22
CA THR A 44 9.52 6.09 -8.81
C THR A 44 10.79 6.85 -8.45
N PRO A 45 10.68 7.99 -7.75
CA PRO A 45 11.86 8.71 -7.30
C PRO A 45 12.57 7.95 -6.17
N HIS A 46 13.86 8.18 -6.01
CA HIS A 46 14.58 7.72 -4.83
C HIS A 46 14.25 8.60 -3.63
N LEU A 47 13.90 7.99 -2.49
CA LEU A 47 13.72 8.71 -1.23
C LEU A 47 14.98 9.53 -0.87
N PRO A 48 14.82 10.75 -0.36
CA PRO A 48 13.57 11.49 -0.07
C PRO A 48 13.07 12.36 -1.25
N LYS A 49 13.58 12.16 -2.45
CA LYS A 49 13.24 12.97 -3.64
C LYS A 49 11.79 12.71 -4.07
N VAL A 50 11.19 13.68 -4.74
CA VAL A 50 9.87 13.58 -5.36
C VAL A 50 9.90 14.18 -6.75
N PHE A 51 9.04 13.70 -7.64
CA PHE A 51 8.81 14.37 -8.92
C PHE A 51 8.05 15.68 -8.68
N ASN A 52 8.52 16.74 -9.31
CA ASN A 52 7.87 18.03 -9.31
C ASN A 52 7.62 18.46 -10.76
N LEU A 53 6.36 18.45 -11.16
CA LEU A 53 5.95 18.83 -12.53
C LEU A 53 5.72 20.34 -12.72
N GLY A 54 6.04 21.14 -11.73
CA GLY A 54 5.79 22.59 -11.77
C GLY A 54 6.88 23.41 -11.09
N THR A 55 6.68 24.70 -11.10
CA THR A 55 7.58 25.68 -10.48
C THR A 55 7.33 25.90 -8.98
N ARG A 56 6.23 25.34 -8.43
CA ARG A 56 5.91 25.48 -7.01
C ARG A 56 6.89 24.68 -6.16
N LYS A 57 7.36 25.28 -5.07
CA LYS A 57 8.15 24.56 -4.08
C LYS A 57 7.34 23.38 -3.53
N THR A 58 7.96 22.21 -3.47
CA THR A 58 7.34 21.03 -2.86
C THR A 58 7.13 21.24 -1.36
N THR A 59 6.00 20.76 -0.83
CA THR A 59 5.77 20.74 0.61
C THR A 59 6.71 19.72 1.27
N PRO A 60 7.24 20.03 2.47
CA PRO A 60 7.92 19.02 3.27
C PRO A 60 6.93 17.94 3.69
N GLY A 61 7.39 16.71 3.72
CA GLY A 61 6.53 15.56 4.02
C GLY A 61 5.69 15.13 2.81
N LYS A 62 5.99 13.95 2.32
CA LYS A 62 5.31 13.26 1.22
C LYS A 62 5.07 11.82 1.59
N HIS A 63 4.04 11.24 1.00
CA HIS A 63 3.74 9.81 1.04
C HIS A 63 3.69 9.26 -0.41
N GLY A 64 3.41 7.97 -0.57
CA GLY A 64 3.31 7.35 -1.90
C GLY A 64 4.63 6.75 -2.39
N PHE A 65 5.59 6.53 -1.49
CA PHE A 65 6.78 5.72 -1.73
C PHE A 65 6.49 4.24 -1.47
N ASP A 66 7.50 3.40 -1.58
CA ASP A 66 7.38 1.98 -1.28
C ASP A 66 6.76 1.77 0.10
N ASN A 67 5.66 1.03 0.16
CA ASN A 67 4.90 0.78 1.38
C ASN A 67 5.67 -0.07 2.41
N HIS A 68 6.73 -0.78 2.00
CA HIS A 68 7.63 -1.47 2.92
C HIS A 68 8.69 -0.56 3.54
N HIS A 69 8.84 0.68 3.03
CA HIS A 69 9.79 1.61 3.63
C HIS A 69 9.31 2.04 5.03
N PRO A 70 10.18 2.01 6.06
CA PRO A 70 9.79 2.33 7.44
C PRO A 70 9.10 3.69 7.59
N ASP A 71 9.53 4.71 6.83
CA ASP A 71 8.97 6.06 6.89
C ASP A 71 7.54 6.14 6.31
N MET A 72 7.08 5.09 5.61
CA MET A 72 5.72 5.00 5.08
C MET A 72 4.73 4.34 6.04
N ARG A 73 5.18 3.90 7.21
CA ARG A 73 4.32 3.31 8.22
C ARG A 73 3.37 4.33 8.80
N ALA A 74 2.10 3.93 8.93
CA ALA A 74 1.07 4.70 9.61
C ALA A 74 0.86 4.16 11.04
N THR A 75 0.33 5.00 11.91
CA THR A 75 -0.07 4.58 13.26
C THR A 75 -1.48 4.00 13.23
N PHE A 76 -1.66 2.85 13.85
CA PHE A 76 -2.97 2.25 14.10
C PHE A 76 -3.27 2.27 15.60
N ILE A 77 -4.40 2.88 15.96
CA ILE A 77 -4.91 2.92 17.33
C ILE A 77 -6.38 2.50 17.31
N ALA A 78 -6.74 1.55 18.15
CA ALA A 78 -8.12 1.07 18.26
C ALA A 78 -8.56 1.03 19.73
N TRP A 79 -9.75 1.53 20.00
CA TRP A 79 -10.38 1.47 21.31
C TRP A 79 -11.89 1.29 21.19
N GLY A 80 -12.52 0.87 22.27
CA GLY A 80 -13.96 0.69 22.33
C GLY A 80 -14.36 -0.68 22.93
N PRO A 81 -15.67 -0.96 23.00
CA PRO A 81 -16.19 -2.15 23.68
C PRO A 81 -15.74 -3.47 23.05
N ALA A 82 -15.49 -3.48 21.73
CA ALA A 82 -15.07 -4.69 21.00
C ALA A 82 -13.60 -5.05 21.23
N PHE A 83 -12.74 -4.10 21.62
CA PHE A 83 -11.30 -4.30 21.67
C PHE A 83 -10.79 -4.74 23.04
N LYS A 84 -9.76 -5.57 23.06
CA LYS A 84 -8.94 -5.83 24.24
C LYS A 84 -8.21 -4.56 24.66
N LYS A 85 -7.92 -4.43 25.97
CA LYS A 85 -7.22 -3.25 26.51
C LYS A 85 -5.74 -3.54 26.71
N GLY A 86 -4.91 -2.50 26.51
CA GLY A 86 -3.51 -2.52 26.90
C GLY A 86 -2.64 -3.51 26.11
N ILE A 87 -2.98 -3.76 24.85
CA ILE A 87 -2.19 -4.64 23.98
C ILE A 87 -1.51 -3.83 22.88
N THR A 88 -0.35 -4.30 22.49
CA THR A 88 0.38 -3.85 21.30
C THR A 88 0.50 -5.03 20.36
N ILE A 89 0.39 -4.78 19.07
CA ILE A 89 0.50 -5.78 18.03
C ILE A 89 1.60 -5.40 17.02
N GLU A 90 2.11 -6.37 16.31
CA GLU A 90 3.05 -6.16 15.21
C GLU A 90 2.42 -5.35 14.08
N GLY A 91 3.28 -4.75 13.24
CA GLY A 91 2.82 -4.04 12.04
C GLY A 91 2.08 -4.97 11.08
N PHE A 92 1.06 -4.44 10.46
CA PHE A 92 0.21 -5.19 9.53
C PHE A 92 -0.17 -4.33 8.32
N GLU A 93 -0.67 -4.94 7.26
CA GLU A 93 -1.10 -4.24 6.06
C GLU A 93 -2.48 -3.60 6.25
N ASN A 94 -2.62 -2.37 5.79
CA ASN A 94 -3.84 -1.56 5.93
C ASN A 94 -5.11 -2.25 5.39
N VAL A 95 -4.97 -3.13 4.39
CA VAL A 95 -6.10 -3.88 3.80
C VAL A 95 -6.87 -4.72 4.83
N HIS A 96 -6.24 -5.11 5.95
CA HIS A 96 -6.87 -5.91 7.00
C HIS A 96 -7.86 -5.14 7.87
N ILE A 97 -7.86 -3.80 7.79
CA ILE A 97 -8.78 -2.95 8.58
C ILE A 97 -10.22 -3.09 8.08
N TYR A 98 -10.43 -3.18 6.77
CA TYR A 98 -11.79 -3.31 6.21
C TYR A 98 -12.55 -4.53 6.77
N PRO A 99 -12.04 -5.77 6.68
CA PRO A 99 -12.74 -6.93 7.24
C PRO A 99 -12.88 -6.88 8.76
N LEU A 100 -11.94 -6.26 9.49
CA LEU A 100 -12.08 -6.02 10.93
C LEU A 100 -13.30 -5.15 11.24
N VAL A 101 -13.41 -3.99 10.56
CA VAL A 101 -14.53 -3.07 10.79
C VAL A 101 -15.85 -3.70 10.37
N ALA A 102 -15.90 -4.37 9.22
CA ALA A 102 -17.08 -5.06 8.76
C ALA A 102 -17.55 -6.12 9.79
N HIS A 103 -16.63 -6.91 10.35
CA HIS A 103 -16.94 -7.89 11.40
C HIS A 103 -17.52 -7.23 12.67
N ILE A 104 -16.92 -6.15 13.15
CA ILE A 104 -17.39 -5.42 14.34
C ILE A 104 -18.81 -4.90 14.14
N LEU A 105 -19.11 -4.40 12.94
CA LEU A 105 -20.42 -3.85 12.58
C LEU A 105 -21.45 -4.90 12.15
N GLY A 106 -21.05 -6.17 12.05
CA GLY A 106 -21.94 -7.24 11.58
C GLY A 106 -22.29 -7.13 10.10
N LEU A 107 -21.45 -6.47 9.31
CA LEU A 107 -21.63 -6.31 7.87
C LEU A 107 -21.10 -7.53 7.12
N PRO A 108 -21.83 -8.05 6.12
CA PRO A 108 -21.33 -9.15 5.32
C PRO A 108 -20.21 -8.69 4.39
N PHE A 109 -19.19 -9.53 4.21
CA PHE A 109 -18.14 -9.35 3.21
C PHE A 109 -17.71 -10.70 2.64
N ASP A 110 -17.25 -10.69 1.41
CA ASP A 110 -16.75 -11.88 0.73
C ASP A 110 -15.21 -11.86 0.76
N GLU A 111 -14.62 -12.73 1.57
CA GLU A 111 -13.15 -12.84 1.72
C GLU A 111 -12.43 -13.13 0.39
N LYS A 112 -13.13 -13.70 -0.61
CA LYS A 112 -12.55 -13.99 -1.93
C LYS A 112 -12.45 -12.75 -2.84
N LYS A 113 -13.15 -11.68 -2.48
CA LYS A 113 -13.21 -10.42 -3.27
C LYS A 113 -12.40 -9.29 -2.68
N ILE A 114 -11.76 -9.50 -1.55
CA ILE A 114 -10.95 -8.51 -0.84
C ILE A 114 -9.54 -9.04 -0.60
N ASP A 115 -8.57 -8.14 -0.51
CA ASP A 115 -7.19 -8.49 -0.21
C ASP A 115 -6.95 -8.63 1.29
N GLY A 116 -7.84 -8.08 2.11
CA GLY A 116 -7.78 -8.11 3.56
C GLY A 116 -8.16 -9.46 4.14
N ASN A 117 -7.48 -9.85 5.23
CA ASN A 117 -7.75 -11.07 5.98
C ASN A 117 -8.14 -10.71 7.41
N PHE A 118 -9.37 -11.02 7.81
CA PHE A 118 -9.88 -10.78 9.16
C PHE A 118 -9.04 -11.43 10.26
N LYS A 119 -8.50 -12.63 10.00
CA LYS A 119 -7.74 -13.42 10.99
C LYS A 119 -6.49 -12.69 11.50
N VAL A 120 -5.93 -11.77 10.70
CA VAL A 120 -4.73 -10.99 11.11
C VAL A 120 -5.04 -10.10 12.30
N LEU A 121 -6.22 -9.48 12.33
CA LEU A 121 -6.62 -8.53 13.38
C LEU A 121 -7.66 -9.11 14.36
N ALA A 122 -8.22 -10.28 14.10
CA ALA A 122 -9.13 -10.94 15.05
C ALA A 122 -8.58 -11.04 16.50
N PRO A 123 -7.27 -11.29 16.71
CA PRO A 123 -6.72 -11.41 18.07
C PRO A 123 -6.85 -10.16 18.94
N ILE A 124 -7.06 -8.96 18.35
CA ILE A 124 -7.24 -7.73 19.14
C ILE A 124 -8.67 -7.57 19.70
N LEU A 125 -9.60 -8.39 19.23
CA LEU A 125 -10.97 -8.34 19.70
C LEU A 125 -11.15 -9.17 20.99
N LYS A 126 -12.08 -8.74 21.83
CA LYS A 126 -12.55 -9.55 22.96
C LYS A 126 -13.27 -10.78 22.42
N ASN A 127 -13.15 -11.89 23.13
CA ASN A 127 -14.05 -13.00 22.89
C ASN A 127 -15.49 -12.57 23.22
N LYS A 128 -16.41 -12.87 22.32
CA LYS A 128 -17.84 -12.70 22.60
C LYS A 128 -18.29 -13.71 23.65
#